data_f8af575b5ab815f54f01042a45c2a060
#
_entry.id   f8af575b5ab815f54f01042a45c2a060
#
_cell.length_a   1.000
_cell.length_b   1.000
_cell.length_c   1.000
_cell.angle_alpha   90.00
_cell.angle_beta   90.00
_cell.angle_gamma   90.00
#
_symmetry.space_group_name_H-M   'P 1'
#
loop_
_entity.id
_entity.type
_entity.pdbx_description
1 polymer ?
#
loop_
_entity_poly.entity_id
_entity_poly.type
_entity_poly.pdbx_seq_one_letter_code
_entity_poly.pdbx_strand_id
1 'polypeptide(L)'
;RFSLSHVLAIEPGILQDEHDHEHDNSITSCAVETNHALDPDRFNRWVNQLVQQQGQHLMRMKGVLNFAGEARQFYFHSVHMLLDAKPGRPWPWTETRKSRLVFIGRHLDRAGLQHGFLDCVHDSAYRPVAQLVL
;
A
#
# COMPACT_ATOMS: atom_id res chain seq x y z
N ARG A 1 1.43 5.32 -16.10
CA ARG A 1 0.41 5.41 -15.08
C ARG A 1 0.12 4.06 -14.45
N PHE A 2 0.18 4.00 -13.17
CA PHE A 2 -0.04 2.76 -12.44
C PHE A 2 -1.51 2.57 -12.11
N SER A 3 -1.94 1.33 -12.22
CA SER A 3 -3.24 0.90 -11.74
C SER A 3 -3.03 -0.43 -11.00
N LEU A 4 -4.04 -0.88 -10.27
CA LEU A 4 -3.96 -2.15 -9.58
C LEU A 4 -3.71 -3.29 -10.55
N SER A 5 -4.46 -3.34 -11.65
CA SER A 5 -4.27 -4.39 -12.64
C SER A 5 -2.90 -4.32 -13.31
N HIS A 6 -2.38 -3.12 -13.51
CA HIS A 6 -1.05 -2.97 -14.08
C HIS A 6 0.03 -3.48 -13.14
N VAL A 7 -0.11 -3.19 -11.86
CA VAL A 7 0.84 -3.66 -10.85
C VAL A 7 0.87 -5.17 -10.81
N LEU A 8 -0.30 -5.80 -10.85
CA LEU A 8 -0.37 -7.27 -10.84
C LEU A 8 0.16 -7.86 -12.15
N ALA A 9 -0.03 -7.16 -13.28
CA ALA A 9 0.46 -7.65 -14.57
C ALA A 9 1.98 -7.63 -14.64
N ILE A 10 2.65 -6.75 -13.92
CA ILE A 10 4.10 -6.71 -13.91
C ILE A 10 4.68 -7.97 -13.27
N GLU A 11 3.95 -8.56 -12.34
CA GLU A 11 4.41 -9.76 -11.67
C GLU A 11 3.33 -10.84 -11.71
N PRO A 12 3.00 -11.30 -12.90
CA PRO A 12 1.92 -12.29 -13.03
C PRO A 12 2.26 -13.62 -12.38
N GLY A 13 3.53 -13.94 -12.27
CA GLY A 13 3.95 -15.21 -11.68
C GLY A 13 3.60 -15.35 -10.22
N ILE A 14 3.41 -14.25 -9.51
CA ILE A 14 3.09 -14.33 -8.09
C ILE A 14 1.76 -15.04 -7.86
N LEU A 15 0.71 -14.57 -8.52
CA LEU A 15 -0.60 -15.16 -8.38
C LEU A 15 -0.66 -16.54 -9.03
N GLN A 16 0.06 -16.72 -10.12
CA GLN A 16 0.07 -17.99 -10.81
C GLN A 16 0.77 -19.06 -9.99
N ASP A 17 1.88 -18.72 -9.36
CA ASP A 17 2.59 -19.65 -8.51
C ASP A 17 1.73 -20.10 -7.35
N GLU A 18 1.03 -19.17 -6.73
CA GLU A 18 0.13 -19.49 -5.63
C GLU A 18 -1.02 -20.37 -6.09
N HIS A 19 -1.48 -20.12 -7.30
CA HIS A 19 -2.57 -20.89 -7.88
C HIS A 19 -2.13 -22.34 -8.14
N ASP A 20 -0.88 -22.53 -8.52
CA ASP A 20 -0.34 -23.84 -8.79
C ASP A 20 -0.11 -24.66 -7.52
N HIS A 21 -0.03 -24.00 -6.38
CA HIS A 21 0.13 -24.68 -5.09
C HIS A 21 -1.25 -24.91 -4.48
N GLU A 22 -1.90 -25.94 -4.93
CA GLU A 22 -3.29 -26.17 -4.56
C GLU A 22 -3.57 -26.34 -3.08
N HIS A 23 -2.57 -26.77 -2.32
CA HIS A 23 -2.76 -26.97 -0.88
C HIS A 23 -2.44 -25.74 -0.07
N ASP A 24 -2.13 -24.63 -0.73
CA ASP A 24 -1.82 -23.40 -0.03
C ASP A 24 -2.93 -22.38 -0.24
N ASN A 25 -4.12 -22.74 0.22
CA ASN A 25 -5.30 -21.89 0.10
C ASN A 25 -5.27 -20.68 1.01
N SER A 26 -4.29 -20.63 1.92
CA SER A 26 -4.19 -19.51 2.85
C SER A 26 -3.57 -18.27 2.22
N ILE A 27 -2.96 -18.40 1.06
CA ILE A 27 -2.36 -17.25 0.39
C ILE A 27 -3.45 -16.44 -0.29
N THR A 28 -3.52 -15.17 0.09
CA THR A 28 -4.54 -14.27 -0.42
C THR A 28 -3.93 -12.93 -0.77
N SER A 29 -4.74 -12.06 -1.35
CA SER A 29 -4.35 -10.68 -1.61
C SER A 29 -5.35 -9.73 -1.02
N CYS A 30 -4.90 -8.53 -0.73
CA CYS A 30 -5.71 -7.47 -0.17
C CYS A 30 -5.22 -6.15 -0.76
N ALA A 31 -6.13 -5.31 -1.19
CA ALA A 31 -5.79 -3.99 -1.71
C ALA A 31 -6.41 -2.91 -0.85
N VAL A 32 -5.66 -1.86 -0.60
CA VAL A 32 -6.16 -0.70 0.12
C VAL A 32 -5.88 0.54 -0.71
N GLU A 33 -6.75 1.54 -0.60
CA GLU A 33 -6.57 2.77 -1.34
C GLU A 33 -7.19 3.95 -0.63
N THR A 34 -6.69 5.14 -0.94
CA THR A 34 -7.23 6.38 -0.43
C THR A 34 -6.92 7.51 -1.41
N ASN A 35 -7.83 8.47 -1.50
CA ASN A 35 -7.61 9.70 -2.26
C ASN A 35 -6.90 10.76 -1.43
N HIS A 36 -6.78 10.57 -0.14
CA HIS A 36 -6.13 11.52 0.74
C HIS A 36 -4.62 11.31 0.73
N ALA A 37 -3.89 12.40 0.83
CA ALA A 37 -2.43 12.31 0.87
C ALA A 37 -1.96 11.61 2.12
N LEU A 38 -0.94 10.80 1.98
CA LEU A 38 -0.33 10.07 3.09
C LEU A 38 0.81 10.88 3.68
N ASP A 39 0.99 10.76 4.99
CA ASP A 39 2.15 11.32 5.67
C ASP A 39 3.32 10.35 5.48
N PRO A 40 4.42 10.79 4.88
CA PRO A 40 5.55 9.89 4.60
C PRO A 40 6.13 9.25 5.85
N ASP A 41 6.22 10.00 6.94
CA ASP A 41 6.82 9.48 8.17
C ASP A 41 5.92 8.43 8.82
N ARG A 42 4.62 8.69 8.82
CA ARG A 42 3.66 7.71 9.36
C ARG A 42 3.67 6.45 8.54
N PHE A 43 3.68 6.58 7.22
CA PHE A 43 3.70 5.43 6.35
C PHE A 43 4.96 4.61 6.57
N ASN A 44 6.11 5.27 6.65
CA ASN A 44 7.37 4.60 6.86
C ASN A 44 7.39 3.81 8.16
N ARG A 45 6.91 4.43 9.25
CA ARG A 45 6.84 3.74 10.54
C ARG A 45 5.90 2.56 10.48
N TRP A 46 4.76 2.73 9.84
CA TRP A 46 3.75 1.68 9.76
C TRP A 46 4.25 0.47 8.99
N VAL A 47 4.82 0.67 7.79
CA VAL A 47 5.28 -0.47 6.99
C VAL A 47 6.46 -1.19 7.64
N ASN A 48 7.35 -0.46 8.30
CA ASN A 48 8.45 -1.09 9.00
C ASN A 48 7.95 -1.94 10.16
N GLN A 49 7.00 -1.43 10.91
CA GLN A 49 6.38 -2.16 12.00
C GLN A 49 5.64 -3.39 11.50
N LEU A 50 4.91 -3.22 10.40
CA LEU A 50 4.15 -4.30 9.78
C LEU A 50 5.07 -5.44 9.35
N VAL A 51 6.18 -5.11 8.71
CA VAL A 51 7.15 -6.11 8.27
C VAL A 51 7.77 -6.85 9.45
N GLN A 52 8.06 -6.13 10.53
CA GLN A 52 8.62 -6.75 11.71
C GLN A 52 7.64 -7.69 12.40
N GLN A 53 6.37 -7.31 12.43
CA GLN A 53 5.34 -8.09 13.14
C GLN A 53 4.81 -9.24 12.31
N GLN A 54 4.69 -9.06 11.00
CA GLN A 54 4.01 -10.00 10.13
C GLN A 54 4.86 -10.43 8.93
N GLY A 55 6.17 -10.23 9.01
CA GLY A 55 7.04 -10.50 7.88
C GLY A 55 6.99 -11.94 7.36
N GLN A 56 6.66 -12.90 8.22
CA GLN A 56 6.55 -14.29 7.80
C GLN A 56 5.29 -14.54 6.98
N HIS A 57 4.25 -13.77 7.21
CA HIS A 57 2.98 -13.93 6.52
C HIS A 57 2.85 -12.99 5.34
N LEU A 58 3.50 -11.86 5.40
CA LEU A 58 3.41 -10.82 4.38
C LEU A 58 4.51 -11.06 3.35
N MET A 59 4.12 -11.63 2.22
CA MET A 59 5.09 -12.06 1.22
C MET A 59 5.52 -10.93 0.31
N ARG A 60 4.56 -10.10 -0.14
CA ARG A 60 4.84 -8.99 -1.04
C ARG A 60 3.89 -7.83 -0.84
N MET A 61 4.43 -6.65 -1.08
CA MET A 61 3.62 -5.44 -1.18
C MET A 61 4.03 -4.70 -2.44
N LYS A 62 3.06 -4.06 -3.08
CA LYS A 62 3.33 -3.25 -4.26
C LYS A 62 2.27 -2.18 -4.41
N GLY A 63 2.70 -1.00 -4.83
CA GLY A 63 1.72 0.05 -5.04
C GLY A 63 2.29 1.37 -5.47
N VAL A 64 1.38 2.32 -5.59
CA VAL A 64 1.67 3.71 -5.93
C VAL A 64 1.12 4.58 -4.83
N LEU A 65 1.93 5.49 -4.34
CA LEU A 65 1.59 6.28 -3.16
C LEU A 65 1.61 7.77 -3.48
N ASN A 66 0.66 8.47 -2.89
CA ASN A 66 0.54 9.92 -2.95
C ASN A 66 0.93 10.47 -1.59
N PHE A 67 2.16 10.95 -1.48
CA PHE A 67 2.66 11.51 -0.23
C PHE A 67 2.40 13.00 -0.17
N ALA A 68 2.00 13.46 1.02
CA ALA A 68 1.77 14.88 1.25
C ALA A 68 3.06 15.67 0.99
N GLY A 69 2.94 16.77 0.26
CA GLY A 69 4.07 17.60 -0.06
C GLY A 69 4.90 17.16 -1.25
N GLU A 70 4.52 16.06 -1.90
CA GLU A 70 5.27 15.53 -3.04
C GLU A 70 4.49 15.68 -4.32
N ALA A 71 5.13 16.18 -5.36
CA ALA A 71 4.51 16.35 -6.66
C ALA A 71 4.53 15.06 -7.49
N ARG A 72 5.36 14.11 -7.09
CA ARG A 72 5.57 12.88 -7.85
C ARG A 72 4.84 11.72 -7.21
N GLN A 73 4.47 10.75 -8.04
CA GLN A 73 4.04 9.45 -7.57
C GLN A 73 5.24 8.76 -6.94
N PHE A 74 4.98 7.93 -5.92
CA PHE A 74 6.03 7.09 -5.35
C PHE A 74 5.66 5.64 -5.59
N TYR A 75 6.59 4.90 -6.17
CA TYR A 75 6.42 3.47 -6.44
C TYR A 75 7.03 2.70 -5.28
N PHE A 76 6.22 1.92 -4.64
CA PHE A 76 6.61 1.19 -3.44
C PHE A 76 6.49 -0.31 -3.68
N HIS A 77 7.48 -1.06 -3.24
CA HIS A 77 7.37 -2.51 -3.24
C HIS A 77 8.20 -3.11 -2.11
N SER A 78 7.84 -4.33 -1.75
CA SER A 78 8.63 -5.12 -0.83
C SER A 78 8.67 -6.55 -1.31
N VAL A 79 9.78 -7.22 -1.03
CA VAL A 79 9.94 -8.65 -1.20
C VAL A 79 10.48 -9.15 0.12
N HIS A 80 9.71 -9.99 0.79
CA HIS A 80 10.04 -10.42 2.15
C HIS A 80 10.17 -9.19 3.06
N MET A 81 11.32 -8.96 3.66
CA MET A 81 11.52 -7.84 4.57
C MET A 81 12.26 -6.67 3.92
N LEU A 82 12.50 -6.74 2.62
CA LEU A 82 13.21 -5.68 1.92
C LEU A 82 12.20 -4.71 1.33
N LEU A 83 12.27 -3.46 1.78
CA LEU A 83 11.37 -2.40 1.36
C LEU A 83 12.09 -1.44 0.44
N ASP A 84 11.40 -0.97 -0.58
CA ASP A 84 11.96 0.01 -1.49
C ASP A 84 10.87 0.96 -1.97
N ALA A 85 11.19 2.27 -1.98
CA ALA A 85 10.28 3.29 -2.46
C ALA A 85 11.08 4.23 -3.38
N LYS A 86 10.55 4.49 -4.56
CA LYS A 86 11.19 5.34 -5.56
C LYS A 86 10.25 6.43 -6.03
N PRO A 87 10.76 7.65 -6.22
CA PRO A 87 9.96 8.68 -6.88
C PRO A 87 9.74 8.27 -8.33
N GLY A 88 8.51 8.45 -8.78
CA GLY A 88 8.14 8.17 -10.15
C GLY A 88 7.85 9.45 -10.88
N ARG A 89 6.91 9.38 -11.83
CA ARG A 89 6.57 10.55 -12.62
C ARG A 89 5.63 11.46 -11.82
N PRO A 90 5.54 12.73 -12.21
CA PRO A 90 4.63 13.66 -11.55
C PRO A 90 3.18 13.22 -11.71
N TRP A 91 2.36 13.57 -10.72
CA TRP A 91 0.92 13.38 -10.85
C TRP A 91 0.38 14.33 -11.92
N PRO A 92 -0.41 13.84 -12.88
CA PRO A 92 -1.08 14.74 -13.81
C PRO A 92 -2.06 15.61 -13.05
N TRP A 93 -2.07 16.91 -13.35
CA TRP A 93 -2.98 17.82 -12.69
C TRP A 93 -4.44 17.55 -13.04
N THR A 94 -4.67 16.79 -14.10
CA THR A 94 -6.02 16.44 -14.56
C THR A 94 -6.59 15.22 -13.86
N GLU A 95 -5.79 14.52 -13.05
CA GLU A 95 -6.22 13.30 -12.38
C GLU A 95 -6.28 13.49 -10.87
N THR A 96 -7.23 12.82 -10.26
CA THR A 96 -7.28 12.73 -8.81
C THR A 96 -6.13 11.85 -8.34
N ARG A 97 -5.33 12.36 -7.41
CA ARG A 97 -4.26 11.58 -6.84
C ARG A 97 -4.84 10.49 -5.95
N LYS A 98 -4.31 9.30 -6.07
CA LYS A 98 -4.80 8.16 -5.32
C LYS A 98 -3.65 7.24 -4.96
N SER A 99 -3.58 6.88 -3.69
CA SER A 99 -2.67 5.84 -3.24
C SER A 99 -3.37 4.50 -3.31
N ARG A 100 -2.65 3.49 -3.78
CA ARG A 100 -3.16 2.13 -3.88
C ARG A 100 -2.04 1.17 -3.55
N LEU A 101 -2.29 0.29 -2.59
CA LEU A 101 -1.28 -0.65 -2.11
C LEU A 101 -1.89 -2.05 -2.06
N VAL A 102 -1.19 -3.00 -2.65
CA VAL A 102 -1.60 -4.40 -2.70
C VAL A 102 -0.69 -5.22 -1.82
N PHE A 103 -1.29 -6.08 -1.00
CA PHE A 103 -0.58 -7.02 -0.13
C PHE A 103 -0.87 -8.43 -0.60
N ILE A 104 0.16 -9.27 -0.60
CA ILE A 104 0.02 -10.69 -0.91
C ILE A 104 0.68 -11.46 0.23
N GLY A 105 -0.07 -12.39 0.81
CA GLY A 105 0.46 -13.16 1.92
C GLY A 105 -0.55 -14.11 2.51
N ARG A 106 -0.19 -14.66 3.67
CA ARG A 106 -1.02 -15.61 4.41
C ARG A 106 -1.65 -14.94 5.62
N HIS A 107 -2.86 -15.35 5.92
CA HIS A 107 -3.54 -14.90 7.15
C HIS A 107 -3.56 -13.38 7.26
N LEU A 108 -3.85 -12.73 6.15
CA LEU A 108 -3.88 -11.26 6.12
C LEU A 108 -5.06 -10.75 6.93
N ASP A 109 -4.79 -9.82 7.82
CA ASP A 109 -5.82 -9.11 8.56
C ASP A 109 -6.27 -7.91 7.72
N ARG A 110 -7.28 -8.12 6.89
CA ARG A 110 -7.73 -7.08 5.96
C ARG A 110 -8.15 -5.80 6.67
N ALA A 111 -8.91 -5.95 7.75
CA ALA A 111 -9.38 -4.80 8.50
C ALA A 111 -8.21 -4.04 9.14
N GLY A 112 -7.26 -4.77 9.71
CA GLY A 112 -6.09 -4.16 10.30
C GLY A 112 -5.20 -3.46 9.30
N LEU A 113 -5.01 -4.07 8.10
CA LEU A 113 -4.23 -3.46 7.05
C LEU A 113 -4.87 -2.17 6.56
N GLN A 114 -6.18 -2.20 6.35
CA GLN A 114 -6.90 -1.01 5.91
C GLN A 114 -6.85 0.09 6.97
N HIS A 115 -7.06 -0.28 8.21
CA HIS A 115 -7.05 0.68 9.31
C HIS A 115 -5.66 1.32 9.48
N GLY A 116 -4.62 0.50 9.45
CA GLY A 116 -3.25 1.01 9.57
C GLY A 116 -2.87 1.91 8.41
N PHE A 117 -3.30 1.55 7.21
CA PHE A 117 -3.03 2.36 6.03
C PHE A 117 -3.73 3.72 6.14
N LEU A 118 -5.00 3.73 6.54
CA LEU A 118 -5.74 4.98 6.66
C LEU A 118 -5.22 5.86 7.79
N ASP A 119 -4.63 5.27 8.82
CA ASP A 119 -3.99 6.05 9.87
C ASP A 119 -2.76 6.82 9.37
N CYS A 120 -2.24 6.46 8.22
CA CYS A 120 -1.11 7.17 7.62
C CYS A 120 -1.53 8.43 6.87
N VAL A 121 -2.82 8.68 6.73
CA VAL A 121 -3.32 9.87 6.03
C VAL A 121 -2.89 11.12 6.77
N HIS A 122 -2.46 12.11 6.00
CA HIS A 122 -1.99 13.38 6.56
C HIS A 122 -3.14 14.08 7.29
N ASP A 123 -2.88 14.54 8.51
CA ASP A 123 -3.91 15.07 9.39
C ASP A 123 -4.74 16.19 8.78
N SER A 124 -4.09 17.10 8.08
CA SER A 124 -4.80 18.25 7.52
C SER A 124 -5.82 17.84 6.46
N ALA A 125 -5.65 16.66 5.86
CA ALA A 125 -6.58 16.17 4.86
C ALA A 125 -7.67 15.31 5.47
N TYR A 126 -7.41 14.68 6.62
CA TYR A 126 -8.28 13.63 7.15
C TYR A 126 -9.12 14.07 8.33
N ARG A 127 -8.67 15.05 9.13
CA ARG A 127 -9.29 15.35 10.40
C ARG A 127 -9.78 16.79 10.58
N PRO A 128 -10.08 17.54 9.52
CA PRO A 128 -10.55 18.89 9.73
C PRO A 128 -11.88 18.95 10.50
N VAL A 129 -12.78 17.99 10.22
CA VAL A 129 -14.08 17.96 10.89
C VAL A 129 -13.94 17.60 12.37
N ALA A 130 -13.11 16.62 12.65
CA ALA A 130 -12.89 16.22 14.03
C ALA A 130 -12.29 17.36 14.85
N GLN A 131 -11.42 18.14 14.27
CA GLN A 131 -10.83 19.27 14.95
C GLN A 131 -11.82 20.37 15.20
N LEU A 132 -12.79 20.54 14.32
CA LEU A 132 -13.84 21.55 14.53
C LEU A 132 -14.76 21.21 15.68
N VAL A 133 -14.94 19.95 15.93
CA VAL A 133 -15.77 19.48 17.04
C VAL A 133 -15.09 19.73 18.38
N LEU A 134 -13.81 19.70 18.39
CA LEU A 134 -13.04 19.86 19.59
C LEU A 134 -12.80 21.33 19.90
#